data_a66b7fc96aadf0e7d56b2d2634a8c4ab
#
_entry.id   a66b7fc96aadf0e7d56b2d2634a8c4ab
#
_cell.length_a   1.000
_cell.length_b   1.000
_cell.length_c   1.000
_cell.angle_alpha   90.00
_cell.angle_beta   90.00
_cell.angle_gamma   90.00
#
_symmetry.space_group_name_H-M   'P 1'
#
loop_
_entity.id
_entity.type
_entity.pdbx_description
1 polymer ?
#
loop_
_entity_poly.entity_id
_entity_poly.type
_entity_poly.pdbx_seq_one_letter_code
_entity_poly.pdbx_strand_id
1 'polypeptide(L)'
;MRIDHLDVVLREHDLAYPVDYREQAESMFNEEAKAARRVKDAIDLGREVRAAWLAQNPNTYQTGAKVTLSGSSQWSGGGGDPIKAVEDGKEVVRQRTGMRPNTAVIGAAAYASLKFHPKLAAALGSDKDKLITLEHLK
;
A
#
# COMPACT_ATOMS: atom_id res chain seq x y z
N MET A 1 -30.56 8.11 8.20
CA MET A 1 -29.11 8.13 8.45
C MET A 1 -28.85 7.40 9.76
N ARG A 2 -28.18 6.27 9.72
CA ARG A 2 -27.87 5.49 10.94
C ARG A 2 -26.47 5.88 11.38
N ILE A 3 -26.35 6.41 12.58
CA ILE A 3 -25.06 6.75 13.19
C ILE A 3 -24.67 5.55 14.04
N ASP A 4 -23.59 4.87 13.64
CA ASP A 4 -23.02 3.79 14.44
C ASP A 4 -21.88 4.34 15.29
N HIS A 5 -21.78 3.85 16.52
CA HIS A 5 -20.64 4.12 17.39
C HIS A 5 -19.47 3.22 17.02
N LEU A 6 -18.32 3.83 16.84
CA LEU A 6 -17.06 3.12 16.65
C LEU A 6 -16.21 3.28 17.91
N ASP A 7 -16.01 2.20 18.63
CA ASP A 7 -15.10 2.19 19.78
C ASP A 7 -13.65 2.01 19.27
N VAL A 8 -12.82 3.00 19.53
CA VAL A 8 -11.41 2.99 19.17
C VAL A 8 -10.58 2.87 20.42
N VAL A 9 -9.82 1.79 20.54
CA VAL A 9 -8.84 1.61 21.60
C VAL A 9 -7.50 2.17 21.16
N LEU A 10 -7.07 3.23 21.82
CA LEU A 10 -5.72 3.78 21.62
C LEU A 10 -4.72 2.93 22.41
N ARG A 11 -3.64 2.56 21.74
CA ARG A 11 -2.51 1.90 22.38
C ARG A 11 -1.29 2.79 22.23
N GLU A 12 -0.69 3.11 23.36
CA GLU A 12 0.58 3.80 23.41
C GLU A 12 1.71 2.81 23.11
N HIS A 13 2.65 3.24 22.29
CA HIS A 13 3.85 2.48 21.96
C HIS A 13 5.06 3.36 22.24
N ASP A 14 5.88 2.92 23.14
CA ASP A 14 7.17 3.52 23.46
C ASP A 14 8.31 2.59 23.03
N LEU A 15 9.43 3.18 22.69
CA LEU A 15 10.64 2.48 22.32
C LEU A 15 11.83 3.24 22.89
N ALA A 16 12.71 2.54 23.61
CA ALA A 16 13.93 3.08 24.14
C ALA A 16 15.16 2.57 23.37
N TYR A 17 16.11 3.45 23.15
CA TYR A 17 17.41 3.11 22.60
C TYR A 17 18.48 3.51 23.63
N PRO A 18 19.29 2.55 24.15
CA PRO A 18 20.30 2.86 25.13
C PRO A 18 21.45 3.66 24.48
N VAL A 19 21.90 4.70 25.15
CA VAL A 19 23.10 5.47 24.79
C VAL A 19 24.09 5.35 25.93
N ASP A 20 25.31 4.88 25.62
CA ASP A 20 26.38 4.81 26.63
C ASP A 20 26.90 6.23 26.90
N TYR A 21 27.02 6.58 28.19
CA TYR A 21 27.51 7.89 28.60
C TYR A 21 28.98 8.13 28.20
N ARG A 22 29.75 7.07 28.04
CA ARG A 22 31.15 7.15 27.58
C ARG A 22 31.22 7.45 26.10
N GLU A 23 30.39 6.78 25.28
CA GLU A 23 30.29 7.06 23.87
C GLU A 23 29.82 8.52 23.63
N GLN A 24 28.87 8.99 24.43
CA GLN A 24 28.42 10.38 24.37
C GLN A 24 29.54 11.38 24.70
N ALA A 25 30.39 11.06 25.68
CA ALA A 25 31.49 11.95 26.09
C ALA A 25 32.68 11.94 25.10
N GLU A 26 32.93 10.82 24.43
CA GLU A 26 34.06 10.63 23.52
C GLU A 26 33.71 10.92 22.05
N SER A 27 32.43 10.89 21.71
CA SER A 27 31.94 11.10 20.33
C SER A 27 31.98 12.57 19.96
N MET A 28 32.48 12.86 18.76
CA MET A 28 32.34 14.19 18.12
C MET A 28 30.90 14.46 17.67
N PHE A 29 30.04 13.48 17.73
CA PHE A 29 28.64 13.57 17.27
C PHE A 29 27.69 13.47 18.47
N ASN A 30 26.53 14.06 18.36
CA ASN A 30 25.48 13.96 19.36
C ASN A 30 24.81 12.57 19.26
N GLU A 31 25.23 11.63 20.12
CA GLU A 31 24.71 10.26 20.14
C GLU A 31 23.24 10.19 20.58
N GLU A 32 22.80 11.10 21.47
CA GLU A 32 21.40 11.20 21.86
C GLU A 32 20.51 11.57 20.66
N ALA A 33 20.95 12.52 19.82
CA ALA A 33 20.21 12.91 18.64
C ALA A 33 20.15 11.76 17.60
N LYS A 34 21.21 10.96 17.48
CA LYS A 34 21.20 9.76 16.64
C LYS A 34 20.24 8.69 17.20
N ALA A 35 20.27 8.47 18.50
CA ALA A 35 19.38 7.54 19.18
C ALA A 35 17.91 7.96 18.99
N ALA A 36 17.59 9.23 19.18
CA ALA A 36 16.26 9.76 18.99
C ALA A 36 15.76 9.57 17.54
N ARG A 37 16.62 9.81 16.54
CA ARG A 37 16.28 9.53 15.12
C ARG A 37 15.99 8.05 14.88
N ARG A 38 16.85 7.16 15.39
CA ARG A 38 16.63 5.70 15.24
C ARG A 38 15.32 5.24 15.88
N VAL A 39 14.99 5.76 17.06
CA VAL A 39 13.71 5.47 17.73
C VAL A 39 12.55 5.95 16.88
N LYS A 40 12.63 7.18 16.39
CA LYS A 40 11.59 7.74 15.51
C LYS A 40 11.41 6.89 14.25
N ASP A 41 12.49 6.57 13.55
CA ASP A 41 12.45 5.79 12.31
C ASP A 41 11.87 4.37 12.56
N ALA A 42 12.20 3.75 13.69
CA ALA A 42 11.65 2.44 14.06
C ALA A 42 10.14 2.51 14.36
N ILE A 43 9.67 3.55 15.04
CA ILE A 43 8.24 3.78 15.31
C ILE A 43 7.49 4.03 14.00
N ASP A 44 8.02 4.87 13.13
CA ASP A 44 7.42 5.19 11.84
C ASP A 44 7.33 3.95 10.94
N LEU A 45 8.41 3.16 10.88
CA LEU A 45 8.42 1.87 10.17
C LEU A 45 7.37 0.90 10.73
N GLY A 46 7.23 0.82 12.05
CA GLY A 46 6.21 -0.01 12.70
C GLY A 46 4.78 0.40 12.31
N ARG A 47 4.54 1.71 12.17
CA ARG A 47 3.25 2.25 11.70
C ARG A 47 2.99 1.91 10.24
N GLU A 48 4.01 2.04 9.37
CA GLU A 48 3.91 1.68 7.95
C GLU A 48 3.62 0.19 7.76
N VAL A 49 4.33 -0.67 8.47
CA VAL A 49 4.11 -2.13 8.43
C VAL A 49 2.69 -2.47 8.87
N ARG A 50 2.20 -1.84 9.93
CA ARG A 50 0.83 -2.06 10.40
C ARG A 50 -0.21 -1.57 9.39
N ALA A 51 0.00 -0.40 8.80
CA ALA A 51 -0.87 0.14 7.77
C ALA A 51 -0.91 -0.77 6.53
N ALA A 52 0.26 -1.23 6.07
CA ALA A 52 0.37 -2.17 4.96
C ALA A 52 -0.33 -3.50 5.26
N TRP A 53 -0.16 -4.02 6.48
CA TRP A 53 -0.83 -5.25 6.90
C TRP A 53 -2.36 -5.09 6.91
N LEU A 54 -2.88 -4.00 7.45
CA LEU A 54 -4.33 -3.72 7.45
C LEU A 54 -4.88 -3.59 6.03
N ALA A 55 -4.15 -2.90 5.15
CA ALA A 55 -4.56 -2.72 3.76
C ALA A 55 -4.56 -4.02 2.95
N GLN A 56 -3.65 -4.94 3.25
CA GLN A 56 -3.50 -6.20 2.52
C GLN A 56 -4.29 -7.36 3.13
N ASN A 57 -4.76 -7.23 4.36
CA ASN A 57 -5.47 -8.31 5.03
C ASN A 57 -6.91 -8.42 4.50
N PRO A 58 -7.25 -9.53 3.80
CA PRO A 58 -8.58 -9.70 3.23
C PRO A 58 -9.70 -9.76 4.28
N ASN A 59 -9.38 -10.06 5.54
CA ASN A 59 -10.37 -10.10 6.62
C ASN A 59 -10.80 -8.71 7.10
N THR A 60 -10.04 -7.67 6.76
CA THR A 60 -10.39 -6.27 7.06
C THR A 60 -11.54 -5.77 6.18
N TYR A 61 -11.77 -6.41 5.03
CA TYR A 61 -12.76 -6.00 4.06
C TYR A 61 -13.99 -6.90 4.07
N GLN A 62 -15.16 -6.30 3.86
CA GLN A 62 -16.41 -7.04 3.66
C GLN A 62 -16.35 -7.87 2.37
N THR A 63 -17.12 -8.95 2.34
CA THR A 63 -17.10 -9.92 1.23
C THR A 63 -17.28 -9.28 -0.16
N GLY A 64 -18.12 -8.29 -0.31
CA GLY A 64 -18.33 -7.60 -1.60
C GLY A 64 -17.30 -6.51 -1.91
N ALA A 65 -16.27 -6.29 -1.08
CA ALA A 65 -15.21 -5.29 -1.29
C ALA A 65 -13.84 -5.92 -1.55
N LYS A 66 -13.79 -7.23 -1.74
CA LYS A 66 -12.56 -7.96 -2.03
C LYS A 66 -12.78 -8.94 -3.18
N VAL A 67 -11.76 -9.07 -4.01
CA VAL A 67 -11.72 -10.04 -5.10
C VAL A 67 -10.41 -10.81 -5.01
N THR A 68 -10.49 -12.13 -5.05
CA THR A 68 -9.30 -13.00 -5.13
C THR A 68 -9.16 -13.48 -6.55
N LEU A 69 -8.06 -13.12 -7.19
CA LEU A 69 -7.72 -13.58 -8.52
C LEU A 69 -6.97 -14.91 -8.43
N SER A 70 -7.36 -15.89 -9.23
CA SER A 70 -6.74 -17.22 -9.25
C SER A 70 -6.59 -17.76 -10.67
N GLY A 71 -5.60 -18.62 -10.89
CA GLY A 71 -5.36 -19.25 -12.18
C GLY A 71 -5.21 -18.24 -13.32
N SER A 72 -5.95 -18.43 -14.41
CA SER A 72 -5.90 -17.54 -15.59
C SER A 72 -6.41 -16.10 -15.36
N SER A 73 -7.11 -15.85 -14.26
CA SER A 73 -7.56 -14.48 -13.93
C SER A 73 -6.48 -13.63 -13.28
N GLN A 74 -5.35 -14.22 -12.87
CA GLN A 74 -4.22 -13.48 -12.32
C GLN A 74 -3.55 -12.61 -13.38
N TRP A 75 -3.12 -11.43 -12.99
CA TRP A 75 -2.46 -10.49 -13.91
C TRP A 75 -1.08 -10.97 -14.36
N SER A 76 -0.40 -11.79 -13.58
CA SER A 76 0.89 -12.41 -13.94
C SER A 76 0.78 -13.39 -15.11
N GLY A 77 -0.38 -13.98 -15.32
CA GLY A 77 -0.62 -14.96 -16.40
C GLY A 77 -1.08 -14.36 -17.74
N GLY A 78 -1.28 -13.03 -17.79
CA GLY A 78 -1.75 -12.33 -19.00
C GLY A 78 -3.21 -12.59 -19.38
N GLY A 79 -3.90 -13.50 -18.70
CA GLY A 79 -5.31 -13.82 -18.97
C GLY A 79 -6.31 -12.93 -18.25
N GLY A 80 -5.89 -12.28 -17.16
CA GLY A 80 -6.70 -11.36 -16.40
C GLY A 80 -7.03 -10.09 -17.18
N ASP A 81 -7.88 -9.26 -16.59
CA ASP A 81 -8.21 -7.94 -17.11
C ASP A 81 -8.01 -6.89 -16.02
N PRO A 82 -6.80 -6.30 -15.92
CA PRO A 82 -6.51 -5.32 -14.88
C PRO A 82 -7.30 -4.02 -15.05
N ILE A 83 -7.59 -3.59 -16.28
CA ILE A 83 -8.35 -2.38 -16.55
C ILE A 83 -9.77 -2.55 -16.00
N LYS A 84 -10.42 -3.64 -16.39
CA LYS A 84 -11.77 -3.95 -15.90
C LYS A 84 -11.79 -4.12 -14.38
N ALA A 85 -10.81 -4.82 -13.80
CA ALA A 85 -10.75 -5.04 -12.36
C ALA A 85 -10.62 -3.73 -11.57
N VAL A 86 -9.86 -2.76 -12.06
CA VAL A 86 -9.73 -1.43 -11.45
C VAL A 86 -11.05 -0.65 -11.58
N GLU A 87 -11.70 -0.66 -12.74
CA GLU A 87 -12.98 0.04 -12.92
C GLU A 87 -14.10 -0.58 -12.06
N ASP A 88 -14.18 -1.90 -12.00
CA ASP A 88 -15.13 -2.60 -11.11
C ASP A 88 -14.86 -2.23 -9.63
N GLY A 89 -13.59 -2.15 -9.22
CA GLY A 89 -13.20 -1.71 -7.88
C GLY A 89 -13.60 -0.27 -7.58
N LYS A 90 -13.38 0.65 -8.52
CA LYS A 90 -13.84 2.05 -8.39
C LYS A 90 -15.36 2.15 -8.24
N GLU A 91 -16.09 1.34 -8.98
CA GLU A 91 -17.55 1.33 -8.91
C GLU A 91 -18.06 0.81 -7.56
N VAL A 92 -17.44 -0.25 -7.01
CA VAL A 92 -17.77 -0.76 -5.68
C VAL A 92 -17.56 0.31 -4.60
N VAL A 93 -16.45 1.05 -4.67
CA VAL A 93 -16.18 2.15 -3.73
C VAL A 93 -17.22 3.26 -3.90
N ARG A 94 -17.52 3.66 -5.14
CA ARG A 94 -18.52 4.69 -5.43
C ARG A 94 -19.91 4.33 -4.89
N GLN A 95 -20.33 3.09 -5.07
CA GLN A 95 -21.64 2.61 -4.57
C GLN A 95 -21.74 2.63 -3.05
N ARG A 96 -20.63 2.43 -2.34
CA ARG A 96 -20.61 2.38 -0.88
C ARG A 96 -20.43 3.73 -0.22
N THR A 97 -19.61 4.60 -0.83
CA THR A 97 -19.21 5.89 -0.24
C THR A 97 -19.89 7.09 -0.89
N GLY A 98 -20.51 6.90 -2.05
CA GLY A 98 -21.04 7.98 -2.88
C GLY A 98 -19.97 8.77 -3.65
N MET A 99 -18.69 8.49 -3.43
CA MET A 99 -17.55 9.19 -4.05
C MET A 99 -16.68 8.24 -4.88
N ARG A 100 -16.16 8.73 -6.00
CA ARG A 100 -15.17 8.00 -6.78
C ARG A 100 -13.80 8.05 -6.09
N PRO A 101 -13.10 6.92 -5.94
CA PRO A 101 -11.74 6.92 -5.42
C PRO A 101 -10.79 7.58 -6.43
N ASN A 102 -9.81 8.30 -5.90
CA ASN A 102 -8.76 8.99 -6.68
C ASN A 102 -7.37 8.42 -6.43
N THR A 103 -7.24 7.45 -5.55
CA THR A 103 -5.95 6.89 -5.15
C THR A 103 -6.03 5.37 -5.15
N ALA A 104 -5.03 4.72 -5.71
CA ALA A 104 -4.84 3.28 -5.66
C ALA A 104 -3.46 2.95 -5.07
N VAL A 105 -3.39 1.91 -4.25
CA VAL A 105 -2.13 1.38 -3.71
C VAL A 105 -1.88 0.03 -4.38
N ILE A 106 -0.74 -0.10 -5.04
CA ILE A 106 -0.35 -1.29 -5.78
C ILE A 106 0.94 -1.84 -5.19
N GLY A 107 0.95 -3.12 -4.85
CA GLY A 107 2.17 -3.80 -4.39
C GLY A 107 3.19 -3.97 -5.52
N ALA A 108 4.48 -4.00 -5.18
CA ALA A 108 5.58 -4.08 -6.14
C ALA A 108 5.47 -5.28 -7.11
N ALA A 109 5.06 -6.46 -6.61
CA ALA A 109 4.89 -7.66 -7.43
C ALA A 109 3.73 -7.50 -8.45
N ALA A 110 2.61 -6.92 -8.02
CA ALA A 110 1.48 -6.65 -8.91
C ALA A 110 1.88 -5.61 -9.98
N TYR A 111 2.59 -4.55 -9.58
CA TYR A 111 3.10 -3.54 -10.51
C TYR A 111 4.07 -4.14 -11.55
N ALA A 112 4.98 -5.02 -11.11
CA ALA A 112 5.88 -5.72 -12.03
C ALA A 112 5.12 -6.55 -13.07
N SER A 113 4.03 -7.23 -12.67
CA SER A 113 3.16 -7.98 -13.58
C SER A 113 2.40 -7.07 -14.56
N LEU A 114 1.97 -5.89 -14.11
CA LEU A 114 1.26 -4.93 -14.95
C LEU A 114 2.15 -4.34 -16.05
N LYS A 115 3.45 -4.16 -15.81
CA LYS A 115 4.40 -3.59 -16.78
C LYS A 115 4.43 -4.34 -18.13
N PHE A 116 4.20 -5.63 -18.09
CA PHE A 116 4.26 -6.51 -19.26
C PHE A 116 2.89 -7.08 -19.65
N HIS A 117 1.82 -6.54 -19.08
CA HIS A 117 0.49 -7.10 -19.30
C HIS A 117 -0.03 -6.79 -20.70
N PRO A 118 -0.40 -7.82 -21.52
CA PRO A 118 -0.74 -7.63 -22.94
C PRO A 118 -1.96 -6.73 -23.16
N LYS A 119 -2.95 -6.76 -22.29
CA LYS A 119 -4.13 -5.88 -22.41
C LYS A 119 -3.82 -4.42 -22.13
N LEU A 120 -2.91 -4.13 -21.20
CA LEU A 120 -2.45 -2.76 -20.96
C LEU A 120 -1.61 -2.25 -22.14
N ALA A 121 -0.69 -3.08 -22.65
CA ALA A 121 0.08 -2.74 -23.84
C ALA A 121 -0.83 -2.48 -25.06
N ALA A 122 -1.88 -3.28 -25.24
CA ALA A 122 -2.86 -3.08 -26.29
C ALA A 122 -3.67 -1.76 -26.13
N ALA A 123 -3.98 -1.39 -24.90
CA ALA A 123 -4.69 -0.14 -24.61
C ALA A 123 -3.86 1.12 -24.89
N LEU A 124 -2.52 1.02 -24.79
CA LEU A 124 -1.60 2.10 -25.12
C LEU A 124 -1.42 2.32 -26.65
N GLY A 125 -1.97 1.46 -27.50
CA GLY A 125 -1.97 1.61 -28.95
C GLY A 125 -0.58 1.49 -29.58
N SER A 126 -0.13 2.52 -30.31
CA SER A 126 1.15 2.52 -31.02
C SER A 126 2.39 2.53 -30.12
N ASP A 127 2.21 2.79 -28.84
CA ASP A 127 3.29 2.79 -27.84
C ASP A 127 3.55 1.39 -27.23
N LYS A 128 3.19 0.32 -27.94
CA LYS A 128 3.31 -1.08 -27.49
C LYS A 128 4.71 -1.50 -27.07
N ASP A 129 5.73 -0.85 -27.59
CA ASP A 129 7.14 -1.13 -27.28
C ASP A 129 7.64 -0.40 -26.04
N LYS A 130 6.83 0.49 -25.45
CA LYS A 130 7.19 1.21 -24.25
C LYS A 130 6.75 0.43 -23.01
N LEU A 131 7.64 0.36 -22.03
CA LEU A 131 7.31 -0.14 -20.70
C LEU A 131 6.20 0.73 -20.09
N ILE A 132 5.21 0.07 -19.50
CA ILE A 132 4.15 0.75 -18.76
C ILE A 132 4.77 1.42 -17.54
N THR A 133 4.74 2.74 -17.52
CA THR A 133 5.21 3.58 -16.42
C THR A 133 4.06 3.96 -15.50
N LEU A 134 4.40 4.52 -14.33
CA LEU A 134 3.39 5.03 -13.39
C LEU A 134 2.51 6.14 -14.00
N GLU A 135 3.04 6.88 -14.98
CA GLU A 135 2.28 7.92 -15.68
C GLU A 135 1.16 7.35 -16.56
N HIS A 136 1.35 6.17 -17.11
CA HIS A 136 0.32 5.47 -17.89
C HIS A 136 -0.79 4.83 -17.03
N LEU A 137 -0.58 4.77 -15.71
CA LEU A 137 -1.54 4.20 -14.77
C LEU A 137 -2.34 5.26 -14.00
N LYS A 138 -2.11 6.54 -14.27
CA LYS A 138 -2.88 7.66 -13.74
C LYS A 138 -4.10 7.93 -14.60
#